data_ce872a9a8feef0dd268b4b9e760630e5
#
_entry.id   ce872a9a8feef0dd268b4b9e760630e5
#
_cell.length_a   1.000
_cell.length_b   1.000
_cell.length_c   1.000
_cell.angle_alpha   90.00
_cell.angle_beta   90.00
_cell.angle_gamma   90.00
#
_symmetry.space_group_name_H-M   'P 1'
#
loop_
_entity.id
_entity.type
_entity.pdbx_description
1 polymer ?
#
loop_
_entity_poly.entity_id
_entity_poly.type
_entity_poly.pdbx_seq_one_letter_code
_entity_poly.pdbx_strand_id
1 'polypeptide(L)'
;MKPVRAFLLSLAGGLVVLASGVAGVYIPKLAVLGPAVLVSVGLISGTLILVGSLGLWMVPRRHMQWGLIVVLSSVPSLLIGGGLLGVLFPVGFMLSLVGGILAIQWKPRPMAPPTLRARRVAKTR
;
A
#
# COMPACT_ATOMS: atom_id res chain seq x y z
N MET A 1 -0.56 18.56 3.21
CA MET A 1 -1.23 17.44 3.93
C MET A 1 -0.67 16.13 3.39
N LYS A 2 -0.51 15.14 4.24
CA LYS A 2 -0.01 13.81 3.84
C LYS A 2 -1.18 12.88 3.50
N PRO A 3 -1.04 11.93 2.58
CA PRO A 3 -2.08 10.98 2.21
C PRO A 3 -2.22 9.85 3.26
N VAL A 4 -2.63 10.23 4.47
CA VAL A 4 -2.67 9.32 5.64
C VAL A 4 -3.57 8.11 5.41
N ARG A 5 -4.72 8.30 4.74
CA ARG A 5 -5.65 7.21 4.44
C ARG A 5 -5.04 6.19 3.48
N ALA A 6 -4.39 6.66 2.41
CA ALA A 6 -3.69 5.80 1.47
C ALA A 6 -2.55 5.03 2.15
N PHE A 7 -1.77 5.71 2.99
CA PHE A 7 -0.70 5.11 3.79
C PHE A 7 -1.23 4.00 4.70
N LEU A 8 -2.26 4.27 5.51
CA LEU A 8 -2.82 3.29 6.45
C LEU A 8 -3.38 2.06 5.73
N LEU A 9 -4.12 2.25 4.63
CA LEU A 9 -4.67 1.14 3.85
C LEU A 9 -3.57 0.29 3.19
N SER A 10 -2.57 0.93 2.59
CA SER A 10 -1.44 0.23 1.98
C SER A 10 -0.60 -0.50 3.02
N LEU A 11 -0.38 0.11 4.19
CA LEU A 11 0.34 -0.51 5.29
C LEU A 11 -0.41 -1.73 5.85
N ALA A 12 -1.71 -1.60 6.08
CA ALA A 12 -2.54 -2.72 6.54
C ALA A 12 -2.54 -3.86 5.53
N GLY A 13 -2.72 -3.56 4.23
CA GLY A 13 -2.64 -4.54 3.16
C GLY A 13 -1.29 -5.25 3.09
N GLY A 14 -0.20 -4.49 3.17
CA GLY A 14 1.17 -5.04 3.19
C GLY A 14 1.44 -5.95 4.38
N LEU A 15 0.96 -5.57 5.57
CA LEU A 15 1.07 -6.40 6.77
C LEU A 15 0.29 -7.71 6.65
N VAL A 16 -0.93 -7.66 6.09
CA VAL A 16 -1.75 -8.88 5.86
C VAL A 16 -1.05 -9.82 4.88
N VAL A 17 -0.51 -9.30 3.77
CA VAL A 17 0.21 -10.10 2.77
C VAL A 17 1.48 -10.71 3.38
N LEU A 18 2.24 -9.92 4.14
CA LEU A 18 3.47 -10.38 4.79
C LEU A 18 3.18 -11.45 5.85
N ALA A 19 2.16 -11.23 6.69
CA ALA A 19 1.73 -12.21 7.69
C ALA A 19 1.28 -13.52 7.04
N SER A 20 0.59 -13.46 5.90
CA SER A 20 0.20 -14.64 5.12
C SER A 20 1.42 -15.38 4.57
N GLY A 21 2.44 -14.66 4.09
CA GLY A 21 3.71 -15.25 3.65
C GLY A 21 4.43 -15.97 4.78
N VAL A 22 4.53 -15.35 5.96
CA VAL A 22 5.13 -15.96 7.16
C VAL A 22 4.32 -17.17 7.63
N ALA A 23 2.99 -17.10 7.65
CA ALA A 23 2.13 -18.21 8.02
C ALA A 23 2.32 -19.44 7.12
N GLY A 24 2.66 -19.24 5.83
CA GLY A 24 3.00 -20.31 4.89
C GLY A 24 4.22 -21.14 5.31
N VAL A 25 5.14 -20.59 6.12
CA VAL A 25 6.29 -21.31 6.67
C VAL A 25 5.82 -22.34 7.72
N TYR A 26 4.86 -21.94 8.57
CA TYR A 26 4.40 -22.75 9.69
C TYR A 26 3.32 -23.75 9.31
N ILE A 27 2.56 -23.47 8.25
CA ILE A 27 1.41 -24.30 7.83
C ILE A 27 1.53 -24.65 6.34
N PRO A 28 2.52 -25.49 5.95
CA PRO A 28 2.78 -25.81 4.54
C PRO A 28 1.61 -26.52 3.83
N LYS A 29 0.72 -27.18 4.59
CA LYS A 29 -0.47 -27.88 4.03
C LYS A 29 -1.53 -26.92 3.43
N LEU A 30 -1.46 -25.62 3.72
CA LEU A 30 -2.39 -24.61 3.23
C LEU A 30 -1.97 -23.98 1.90
N ALA A 31 -0.79 -24.32 1.39
CA ALA A 31 -0.23 -23.76 0.16
C ALA A 31 -0.48 -24.70 -1.03
N VAL A 32 -1.33 -24.29 -1.96
CA VAL A 32 -1.66 -25.08 -3.17
C VAL A 32 -0.47 -25.18 -4.12
N LEU A 33 0.31 -24.13 -4.27
CA LEU A 33 1.48 -24.05 -5.17
C LEU A 33 2.81 -24.45 -4.52
N GLY A 34 2.75 -24.95 -3.28
CA GLY A 34 3.94 -25.29 -2.50
C GLY A 34 4.37 -24.17 -1.54
N PRO A 35 4.89 -24.55 -0.36
CA PRO A 35 5.20 -23.60 0.71
C PRO A 35 6.31 -22.62 0.32
N ALA A 36 7.32 -23.07 -0.44
CA ALA A 36 8.44 -22.24 -0.85
C ALA A 36 8.01 -21.06 -1.76
N VAL A 37 7.10 -21.30 -2.71
CA VAL A 37 6.59 -20.28 -3.62
C VAL A 37 5.74 -19.27 -2.86
N LEU A 38 4.84 -19.75 -2.01
CA LEU A 38 3.96 -18.88 -1.19
C LEU A 38 4.77 -17.95 -0.29
N VAL A 39 5.77 -18.51 0.40
CA VAL A 39 6.65 -17.76 1.31
C VAL A 39 7.45 -16.72 0.53
N SER A 40 8.09 -17.12 -0.56
CA SER A 40 8.94 -16.22 -1.36
C SER A 40 8.13 -15.04 -1.91
N VAL A 41 6.99 -15.31 -2.53
CA VAL A 41 6.16 -14.26 -3.12
C VAL A 41 5.47 -13.41 -2.04
N GLY A 42 4.98 -14.01 -0.97
CA GLY A 42 4.37 -13.28 0.15
C GLY A 42 5.36 -12.35 0.84
N LEU A 43 6.59 -12.80 1.08
CA LEU A 43 7.64 -11.97 1.67
C LEU A 43 8.08 -10.84 0.73
N ILE A 44 8.34 -11.14 -0.54
CA ILE A 44 8.79 -10.15 -1.52
C ILE A 44 7.69 -9.12 -1.76
N SER A 45 6.46 -9.54 -2.08
CA SER A 45 5.36 -8.62 -2.35
C SER A 45 4.95 -7.84 -1.10
N GLY A 46 4.86 -8.48 0.05
CA GLY A 46 4.57 -7.81 1.33
C GLY A 46 5.60 -6.76 1.69
N THR A 47 6.89 -7.06 1.53
CA THR A 47 7.98 -6.10 1.76
C THR A 47 7.91 -4.92 0.79
N LEU A 48 7.68 -5.17 -0.50
CA LEU A 48 7.53 -4.12 -1.51
C LEU A 48 6.34 -3.20 -1.22
N ILE A 49 5.21 -3.77 -0.79
CA ILE A 49 4.02 -2.98 -0.40
C ILE A 49 4.33 -2.12 0.83
N LEU A 50 5.04 -2.66 1.83
CA LEU A 50 5.44 -1.91 3.02
C LEU A 50 6.41 -0.78 2.67
N VAL A 51 7.42 -1.05 1.85
CA VAL A 51 8.37 -0.02 1.37
C VAL A 51 7.63 1.05 0.57
N GLY A 52 6.70 0.65 -0.31
CA GLY A 52 5.85 1.57 -1.05
C GLY A 52 4.99 2.45 -0.14
N SER A 53 4.40 1.88 0.91
CA SER A 53 3.60 2.62 1.88
C SER A 53 4.45 3.61 2.70
N LEU A 54 5.64 3.20 3.13
CA LEU A 54 6.59 4.10 3.80
C LEU A 54 7.06 5.22 2.86
N GLY A 55 7.29 4.91 1.58
CA GLY A 55 7.60 5.90 0.56
C GLY A 55 6.52 6.97 0.39
N LEU A 56 5.25 6.57 0.46
CA LEU A 56 4.11 7.51 0.48
C LEU A 56 4.15 8.47 1.69
N TRP A 57 4.63 7.97 2.85
CA TRP A 57 4.75 8.78 4.05
C TRP A 57 5.96 9.73 3.99
N MET A 58 7.12 9.25 3.53
CA MET A 58 8.37 10.00 3.53
C MET A 58 8.45 11.00 2.37
N VAL A 59 8.00 10.61 1.17
CA VAL A 59 8.12 11.43 -0.05
C VAL A 59 6.78 11.60 -0.76
N PRO A 60 5.85 12.39 -0.18
CA PRO A 60 4.50 12.56 -0.72
C PRO A 60 4.48 13.21 -2.13
N ARG A 61 5.56 13.86 -2.55
CA ARG A 61 5.67 14.44 -3.90
C ARG A 61 5.71 13.38 -5.02
N ARG A 62 6.15 12.17 -4.71
CA ARG A 62 6.21 11.04 -5.65
C ARG A 62 5.11 10.00 -5.40
N HIS A 63 3.97 10.45 -4.86
CA HIS A 63 2.83 9.58 -4.51
C HIS A 63 2.38 8.67 -5.65
N MET A 64 2.43 9.14 -6.90
CA MET A 64 2.05 8.36 -8.06
C MET A 64 2.99 7.16 -8.28
N GLN A 65 4.31 7.36 -8.15
CA GLN A 65 5.29 6.29 -8.30
C GLN A 65 5.17 5.25 -7.20
N TRP A 66 5.04 5.70 -5.95
CA TRP A 66 4.88 4.81 -4.80
C TRP A 66 3.53 4.08 -4.83
N GLY A 67 2.46 4.75 -5.22
CA GLY A 67 1.15 4.13 -5.43
C GLY A 67 1.18 3.06 -6.52
N LEU A 68 1.88 3.30 -7.62
CA LEU A 68 2.05 2.33 -8.70
C LEU A 68 2.84 1.09 -8.23
N ILE A 69 3.91 1.27 -7.45
CA ILE A 69 4.68 0.17 -6.86
C ILE A 69 3.78 -0.70 -5.98
N VAL A 70 2.96 -0.08 -5.13
CA VAL A 70 2.01 -0.80 -4.26
C VAL A 70 1.01 -1.61 -5.10
N VAL A 71 0.42 -1.02 -6.13
CA VAL A 71 -0.54 -1.70 -7.02
C VAL A 71 0.12 -2.86 -7.76
N LEU A 72 1.28 -2.63 -8.39
CA LEU A 72 2.02 -3.67 -9.12
C LEU A 72 2.47 -4.81 -8.20
N SER A 73 2.91 -4.50 -6.98
CA SER A 73 3.35 -5.50 -6.01
C SER A 73 2.19 -6.29 -5.41
N SER A 74 0.96 -5.78 -5.49
CA SER A 74 -0.23 -6.50 -5.02
C SER A 74 -0.75 -7.54 -6.02
N VAL A 75 -0.46 -7.39 -7.32
CA VAL A 75 -0.91 -8.34 -8.35
C VAL A 75 -0.41 -9.77 -8.14
N PRO A 76 0.89 -10.02 -7.85
CA PRO A 76 1.37 -11.38 -7.57
C PRO A 76 0.67 -12.04 -6.39
N SER A 77 0.25 -11.27 -5.38
CA SER A 77 -0.45 -11.81 -4.22
C SER A 77 -1.83 -12.37 -4.57
N LEU A 78 -2.49 -11.86 -5.60
CA LEU A 78 -3.76 -12.37 -6.09
C LEU A 78 -3.61 -13.74 -6.78
N LEU A 79 -2.52 -13.92 -7.55
CA LEU A 79 -2.29 -15.14 -8.34
C LEU A 79 -1.99 -16.38 -7.48
N ILE A 80 -1.48 -16.16 -6.26
CA ILE A 80 -1.02 -17.25 -5.37
C ILE A 80 -2.10 -17.67 -4.37
N GLY A 81 -3.20 -16.93 -4.29
CA GLY A 81 -4.27 -17.10 -3.33
C GLY A 81 -5.16 -18.33 -3.48
N GLY A 82 -4.59 -19.51 -3.72
CA GLY A 82 -5.34 -20.77 -3.71
C GLY A 82 -5.25 -21.49 -2.37
N GLY A 83 -6.36 -21.63 -1.65
CA GLY A 83 -6.41 -22.35 -0.37
C GLY A 83 -7.02 -21.53 0.78
N LEU A 84 -6.94 -22.03 2.02
CA LEU A 84 -7.50 -21.33 3.19
C LEU A 84 -6.81 -19.98 3.43
N LEU A 85 -5.51 -19.88 3.16
CA LEU A 85 -4.77 -18.60 3.10
C LEU A 85 -5.20 -17.74 1.91
N GLY A 86 -5.87 -18.32 0.92
CA GLY A 86 -6.41 -17.65 -0.23
C GLY A 86 -7.45 -16.58 0.08
N VAL A 87 -8.07 -16.60 1.26
CA VAL A 87 -8.98 -15.53 1.70
C VAL A 87 -8.21 -14.31 2.22
N LEU A 88 -7.08 -14.53 2.90
CA LEU A 88 -6.24 -13.45 3.44
C LEU A 88 -5.51 -12.67 2.32
N PHE A 89 -5.06 -13.36 1.27
CA PHE A 89 -4.40 -12.72 0.13
C PHE A 89 -5.31 -11.75 -0.64
N PRO A 90 -6.56 -12.12 -1.04
CA PRO A 90 -7.48 -11.17 -1.65
C PRO A 90 -7.81 -9.97 -0.77
N VAL A 91 -7.94 -10.16 0.55
CA VAL A 91 -8.17 -9.05 1.49
C VAL A 91 -6.97 -8.10 1.50
N GLY A 92 -5.75 -8.62 1.63
CA GLY A 92 -4.52 -7.84 1.56
C GLY A 92 -4.36 -7.14 0.21
N PHE A 93 -4.67 -7.84 -0.89
CA PHE A 93 -4.69 -7.29 -2.24
C PHE A 93 -5.66 -6.12 -2.37
N MET A 94 -6.92 -6.29 -1.96
CA MET A 94 -7.95 -5.25 -2.03
C MET A 94 -7.55 -4.02 -1.21
N LEU A 95 -7.05 -4.21 0.01
CA LEU A 95 -6.58 -3.12 0.86
C LEU A 95 -5.41 -2.36 0.22
N SER A 96 -4.42 -3.10 -0.33
CA SER A 96 -3.26 -2.51 -1.00
C SER A 96 -3.66 -1.78 -2.28
N LEU A 97 -4.57 -2.37 -3.06
CA LEU A 97 -5.05 -1.80 -4.32
C LEU A 97 -5.83 -0.50 -4.07
N VAL A 98 -6.76 -0.51 -3.11
CA VAL A 98 -7.49 0.70 -2.73
C VAL A 98 -6.53 1.76 -2.19
N GLY A 99 -5.58 1.39 -1.34
CA GLY A 99 -4.55 2.29 -0.82
C GLY A 99 -3.69 2.90 -1.93
N GLY A 100 -3.26 2.08 -2.90
CA GLY A 100 -2.48 2.51 -4.06
C GLY A 100 -3.28 3.44 -4.98
N ILE A 101 -4.53 3.14 -5.28
CA ILE A 101 -5.42 3.99 -6.09
C ILE A 101 -5.65 5.34 -5.39
N LEU A 102 -5.93 5.33 -4.09
CA LEU A 102 -6.09 6.56 -3.31
C LEU A 102 -4.80 7.40 -3.30
N ALA A 103 -3.63 6.76 -3.29
CA ALA A 103 -2.35 7.44 -3.40
C ALA A 103 -2.17 8.12 -4.76
N ILE A 104 -2.56 7.46 -5.85
CA ILE A 104 -2.49 8.01 -7.21
C ILE A 104 -3.47 9.17 -7.39
N GLN A 105 -4.68 9.04 -6.84
CA GLN A 105 -5.73 10.07 -6.93
C GLN A 105 -5.50 11.24 -5.96
N TRP A 106 -4.57 11.09 -5.02
CA TRP A 106 -4.30 12.17 -4.07
C TRP A 106 -3.69 13.39 -4.79
N LYS A 107 -4.43 14.49 -4.76
CA LYS A 107 -3.95 15.77 -5.27
C LYS A 107 -3.51 16.63 -4.09
N PRO A 108 -2.22 17.05 -4.04
CA PRO A 108 -1.79 18.02 -3.05
C PRO A 108 -2.57 19.32 -3.27
N ARG A 109 -3.21 19.83 -2.22
CA ARG A 109 -3.87 21.14 -2.31
C ARG A 109 -2.81 22.18 -2.65
N PRO A 110 -3.00 22.98 -3.73
CA PRO A 110 -2.08 24.06 -4.03
C PRO A 110 -2.03 25.01 -2.83
N MET A 111 -0.84 25.30 -2.32
CA MET A 111 -0.67 26.35 -1.32
C MET A 111 -1.18 27.64 -1.93
N ALA A 112 -2.09 28.34 -1.22
CA ALA A 112 -2.53 29.66 -1.63
C ALA A 112 -1.29 30.55 -1.87
N PRO A 113 -1.21 31.23 -3.03
CA PRO A 113 -0.05 32.05 -3.34
C PRO A 113 0.17 33.08 -2.22
N PRO A 114 1.42 33.41 -1.86
CA PRO A 114 1.73 34.27 -0.73
C PRO A 114 1.04 35.66 -0.79
N THR A 115 0.72 36.13 -2.00
CA THR A 115 -0.03 37.36 -2.24
C THR A 115 -1.46 37.32 -1.68
N LEU A 116 -2.16 36.17 -1.74
CA LEU A 116 -3.51 36.02 -1.17
C LEU A 116 -3.47 35.90 0.36
N ARG A 117 -2.40 35.32 0.90
CA ARG A 117 -2.20 35.23 2.34
C ARG A 117 -1.92 36.61 2.95
N ALA A 118 -1.10 37.43 2.31
CA ALA A 118 -0.83 38.79 2.70
C ALA A 118 -2.10 39.67 2.64
N ARG A 119 -2.93 39.56 1.59
CA ARG A 119 -4.21 40.25 1.48
C ARG A 119 -5.21 39.88 2.58
N ARG A 120 -5.25 38.63 2.97
CA ARG A 120 -6.16 38.18 4.03
C ARG A 120 -5.76 38.74 5.40
N VAL A 121 -4.46 38.80 5.71
CA VAL A 121 -3.93 39.36 6.96
C VAL A 121 -4.13 40.90 6.96
N ALA A 122 -3.94 41.59 5.85
CA ALA A 122 -4.18 43.02 5.75
C ALA A 122 -5.67 43.42 5.92
N LYS A 123 -6.61 42.51 5.57
CA LYS A 123 -8.07 42.75 5.71
C LYS A 123 -8.59 42.52 7.13
N THR A 124 -7.85 41.82 7.99
CA THR A 124 -8.20 41.56 9.39
C THR A 124 -7.57 42.56 10.38
N ARG A 125 -6.77 43.50 9.91
CA ARG A 125 -6.26 44.66 10.67
C ARG A 125 -7.05 45.92 10.35
#